data_558642f798bbfae0810b7eb872b815c2
#
_entry.id   558642f798bbfae0810b7eb872b815c2
#
_cell.length_a   1.000
_cell.length_b   1.000
_cell.length_c   1.000
_cell.angle_alpha   90.00
_cell.angle_beta   90.00
_cell.angle_gamma   90.00
#
_symmetry.space_group_name_H-M   'P 1'
#
loop_
_entity.id
_entity.type
_entity.pdbx_description
1 polymer ?
#
loop_
_entity_poly.entity_id
_entity_poly.type
_entity_poly.pdbx_seq_one_letter_code
_entity_poly.pdbx_strand_id
1 'polypeptide(L)'
;MGKNTGIKVQEAMDHFAMSLDHQDVLKIADVETCMEMFADYLLYYSDLFQDEAELDDVSLDEWEAALEGYIEKLFEGDMERTAELGGLLLSQIDAEHIRDFLGWYLLREPAIDSLGVELFATVLHAWADFMHVKEWLDDVEYETLIDVLDDIVSESSRATKVAHLLLYFVRLGGGVSPRLRGKRFEEFVEGHARIDSIDLDAKHVFMGFDNQDKLIGPVSLPLEIMSYLCKGDVLDVELGKRGGQWVMVDIGPVYPASVYVEADELQVPDKLT
;
A
#
# COMPACT_ATOMS: atom_id res chain seq x y z
N MET A 1 30.22 -9.13 9.27
CA MET A 1 29.61 -10.22 10.04
C MET A 1 28.81 -9.56 11.15
N GLY A 2 27.55 -9.30 10.91
CA GLY A 2 26.69 -8.52 11.81
C GLY A 2 26.57 -9.15 13.20
N LYS A 3 26.69 -8.33 14.22
CA LYS A 3 26.53 -8.72 15.63
C LYS A 3 25.08 -8.85 16.09
N ASN A 4 24.13 -8.88 15.14
CA ASN A 4 22.74 -8.52 15.43
C ASN A 4 21.76 -9.69 15.49
N THR A 5 22.15 -10.80 16.04
CA THR A 5 21.36 -12.05 15.99
C THR A 5 20.32 -12.22 17.09
N GLY A 6 19.90 -11.18 17.80
CA GLY A 6 19.00 -11.38 18.93
C GLY A 6 18.05 -10.27 19.31
N ILE A 7 18.09 -9.09 18.66
CA ILE A 7 17.16 -8.00 18.97
C ILE A 7 15.81 -8.28 18.35
N LYS A 8 14.75 -8.13 19.15
CA LYS A 8 13.38 -8.29 18.71
C LYS A 8 12.82 -6.97 18.19
N VAL A 9 11.92 -7.05 17.21
CA VAL A 9 11.26 -5.87 16.63
C VAL A 9 10.55 -5.04 17.70
N GLN A 10 9.77 -5.68 18.55
CA GLN A 10 9.07 -5.00 19.66
C GLN A 10 10.06 -4.27 20.58
N GLU A 11 11.17 -4.91 20.92
CA GLU A 11 12.22 -4.30 21.75
C GLU A 11 12.85 -3.09 21.08
N ALA A 12 13.09 -3.16 19.76
CA ALA A 12 13.63 -2.05 18.98
C ALA A 12 12.66 -0.86 18.92
N MET A 13 11.37 -1.11 18.73
CA MET A 13 10.31 -0.10 18.74
C MET A 13 10.18 0.58 20.12
N ASP A 14 10.14 -0.22 21.20
CA ASP A 14 10.03 0.27 22.57
C ASP A 14 11.24 1.14 22.96
N HIS A 15 12.46 0.70 22.62
CA HIS A 15 13.68 1.45 22.90
C HIS A 15 13.73 2.77 22.11
N PHE A 16 13.23 2.77 20.86
CA PHE A 16 13.14 3.99 20.07
C PHE A 16 12.16 4.97 20.71
N ALA A 17 10.94 4.53 21.02
CA ALA A 17 9.93 5.36 21.67
C ALA A 17 10.43 5.95 23.02
N MET A 18 11.15 5.15 23.82
CA MET A 18 11.76 5.61 25.07
C MET A 18 12.94 6.57 24.88
N SER A 19 13.56 6.59 23.69
CA SER A 19 14.71 7.45 23.41
C SER A 19 14.32 8.87 23.03
N LEU A 20 13.03 9.09 22.67
CA LEU A 20 12.54 10.40 22.26
C LEU A 20 12.45 11.36 23.46
N ASP A 21 13.06 12.53 23.31
CA ASP A 21 12.92 13.61 24.30
C ASP A 21 11.71 14.48 23.93
N HIS A 22 11.07 15.11 24.92
CA HIS A 22 9.94 16.04 24.72
C HIS A 22 10.28 17.28 23.87
N GLN A 23 11.53 17.45 23.50
CA GLN A 23 12.02 18.54 22.63
C GLN A 23 12.23 18.11 21.17
N ASP A 24 12.03 16.83 20.85
CA ASP A 24 12.20 16.33 19.50
C ASP A 24 11.12 16.85 18.54
N VAL A 25 11.48 16.95 17.27
CA VAL A 25 10.58 17.40 16.18
C VAL A 25 9.41 16.43 16.01
N LEU A 26 9.64 15.15 16.31
CA LEU A 26 8.63 14.11 16.28
C LEU A 26 7.82 14.11 17.59
N LYS A 27 6.49 14.09 17.45
CA LYS A 27 5.62 13.93 18.62
C LYS A 27 5.52 12.45 18.97
N ILE A 28 5.58 12.15 20.26
CA ILE A 28 5.47 10.78 20.77
C ILE A 28 4.21 10.09 20.21
N ALA A 29 3.07 10.77 20.18
CA ALA A 29 1.82 10.20 19.65
C ALA A 29 1.90 9.83 18.15
N ASP A 30 2.62 10.61 17.34
CA ASP A 30 2.80 10.31 15.92
C ASP A 30 3.71 9.07 15.74
N VAL A 31 4.74 8.94 16.60
CA VAL A 31 5.62 7.76 16.61
C VAL A 31 4.87 6.52 17.07
N GLU A 32 4.10 6.60 18.16
CA GLU A 32 3.29 5.50 18.66
C GLU A 32 2.32 5.01 17.57
N THR A 33 1.58 5.93 16.93
CA THR A 33 0.63 5.58 15.85
C THR A 33 1.35 4.92 14.67
N CYS A 34 2.50 5.43 14.23
CA CYS A 34 3.27 4.83 13.14
C CYS A 34 3.75 3.43 13.50
N MET A 35 4.32 3.25 14.70
CA MET A 35 4.83 1.95 15.15
C MET A 35 3.72 0.93 15.36
N GLU A 36 2.55 1.34 15.87
CA GLU A 36 1.37 0.47 15.98
C GLU A 36 0.90 0.00 14.60
N MET A 37 0.75 0.92 13.64
CA MET A 37 0.33 0.56 12.28
C MET A 37 1.36 -0.30 11.55
N PHE A 38 2.65 -0.04 11.77
CA PHE A 38 3.70 -0.88 11.19
C PHE A 38 3.73 -2.28 11.84
N ALA A 39 3.51 -2.37 13.13
CA ALA A 39 3.36 -3.65 13.83
C ALA A 39 2.15 -4.44 13.31
N ASP A 40 0.99 -3.80 13.12
CA ASP A 40 -0.20 -4.41 12.54
C ASP A 40 0.06 -4.90 11.10
N TYR A 41 0.79 -4.12 10.29
CA TYR A 41 1.21 -4.56 8.96
C TYR A 41 2.08 -5.82 9.03
N LEU A 42 3.11 -5.82 9.87
CA LEU A 42 4.02 -6.96 10.01
C LEU A 42 3.30 -8.24 10.46
N LEU A 43 2.31 -8.12 11.35
CA LEU A 43 1.58 -9.25 11.91
C LEU A 43 0.56 -9.86 10.94
N TYR A 44 -0.12 -9.01 10.16
CA TYR A 44 -1.32 -9.46 9.45
C TYR A 44 -1.22 -9.38 7.92
N TYR A 45 -0.26 -8.65 7.40
CA TYR A 45 -0.19 -8.35 5.96
C TYR A 45 1.15 -8.68 5.34
N SER A 46 2.20 -8.90 6.15
CA SER A 46 3.50 -9.39 5.65
C SER A 46 3.51 -10.91 5.54
N ASP A 47 4.48 -11.43 4.82
CA ASP A 47 4.73 -12.87 4.67
C ASP A 47 5.49 -13.50 5.85
N LEU A 48 5.91 -12.69 6.84
CA LEU A 48 6.78 -13.11 7.95
C LEU A 48 6.17 -14.21 8.84
N PHE A 49 4.85 -14.33 8.85
CA PHE A 49 4.11 -15.32 9.64
C PHE A 49 3.33 -16.31 8.77
N GLN A 50 3.50 -16.25 7.44
CA GLN A 50 2.94 -17.25 6.54
C GLN A 50 3.85 -18.49 6.61
N ASP A 51 3.34 -19.59 7.14
CA ASP A 51 4.02 -20.87 7.10
C ASP A 51 4.15 -21.31 5.63
N GLU A 52 5.36 -21.34 5.10
CA GLU A 52 5.68 -21.82 3.72
C GLU A 52 5.19 -23.27 3.45
N ALA A 53 4.73 -23.97 4.48
CA ALA A 53 4.44 -25.39 4.42
C ALA A 53 3.03 -25.76 3.92
N GLU A 54 2.08 -24.82 3.77
CA GLU A 54 0.67 -25.20 3.60
C GLU A 54 0.01 -24.78 2.27
N LEU A 55 0.70 -24.05 1.39
CA LEU A 55 0.05 -23.53 0.16
C LEU A 55 -0.04 -24.55 -0.99
N ASP A 56 0.72 -25.64 -0.97
CA ASP A 56 0.78 -26.57 -2.12
C ASP A 56 -0.32 -27.66 -2.14
N ASP A 57 -1.12 -27.85 -1.07
CA ASP A 57 -2.11 -28.94 -0.99
C ASP A 57 -3.40 -28.62 -0.22
N VAL A 58 -3.69 -27.33 0.06
CA VAL A 58 -4.91 -26.96 0.80
C VAL A 58 -6.10 -26.96 -0.14
N SER A 59 -7.11 -27.79 0.17
CA SER A 59 -8.38 -27.79 -0.56
C SER A 59 -9.13 -26.47 -0.35
N LEU A 60 -9.97 -26.08 -1.33
CA LEU A 60 -10.77 -24.85 -1.27
C LEU A 60 -11.58 -24.74 0.03
N ASP A 61 -12.11 -25.88 0.50
CA ASP A 61 -12.90 -25.98 1.74
C ASP A 61 -12.07 -25.72 3.02
N GLU A 62 -10.79 -26.15 3.02
CA GLU A 62 -9.86 -25.91 4.12
C GLU A 62 -9.40 -24.43 4.14
N TRP A 63 -9.23 -23.82 2.97
CA TRP A 63 -8.91 -22.40 2.83
C TRP A 63 -10.09 -21.52 3.31
N GLU A 64 -11.34 -21.86 2.93
CA GLU A 64 -12.54 -21.15 3.43
C GLU A 64 -12.67 -21.27 4.95
N ALA A 65 -12.43 -22.45 5.52
CA ALA A 65 -12.47 -22.67 6.97
C ALA A 65 -11.36 -21.89 7.72
N ALA A 66 -10.15 -21.81 7.13
CA ALA A 66 -9.05 -21.01 7.68
C ALA A 66 -9.37 -19.51 7.63
N LEU A 67 -9.96 -19.03 6.53
CA LEU A 67 -10.40 -17.65 6.36
C LEU A 67 -11.53 -17.29 7.34
N GLU A 68 -12.53 -18.17 7.51
CA GLU A 68 -13.59 -17.97 8.51
C GLU A 68 -13.03 -17.91 9.94
N GLY A 69 -12.10 -18.80 10.29
CA GLY A 69 -11.43 -18.79 11.58
C GLY A 69 -10.58 -17.55 11.83
N TYR A 70 -9.94 -17.02 10.78
CA TYR A 70 -9.18 -15.77 10.82
C TYR A 70 -10.10 -14.56 11.03
N ILE A 71 -11.21 -14.49 10.29
CA ILE A 71 -12.22 -13.44 10.42
C ILE A 71 -12.85 -13.47 11.83
N GLU A 72 -13.15 -14.65 12.36
CA GLU A 72 -13.73 -14.81 13.70
C GLU A 72 -12.76 -14.30 14.78
N LYS A 73 -11.47 -14.62 14.70
CA LYS A 73 -10.42 -14.11 15.60
C LYS A 73 -10.26 -12.59 15.52
N LEU A 74 -10.37 -11.99 14.32
CA LEU A 74 -10.35 -10.54 14.13
C LEU A 74 -11.52 -9.84 14.83
N PHE A 75 -12.72 -10.45 14.79
CA PHE A 75 -13.91 -9.88 15.43
C PHE A 75 -13.96 -10.10 16.95
N GLU A 76 -13.37 -11.17 17.46
CA GLU A 76 -13.36 -11.46 18.89
C GLU A 76 -12.34 -10.62 19.68
N GLY A 77 -11.39 -9.97 19.00
CA GLY A 77 -10.38 -9.12 19.63
C GLY A 77 -9.41 -9.86 20.54
N ASP A 78 -9.37 -11.17 20.44
CA ASP A 78 -8.71 -12.09 21.38
C ASP A 78 -7.31 -12.53 20.91
N MET A 79 -6.70 -11.73 20.00
CA MET A 79 -5.33 -11.98 19.57
C MET A 79 -4.37 -11.41 20.60
N GLU A 80 -3.56 -12.27 21.21
CA GLU A 80 -2.40 -11.88 22.01
C GLU A 80 -1.33 -11.24 21.10
N ARG A 81 -1.64 -10.03 20.59
CA ARG A 81 -0.82 -9.24 19.64
C ARG A 81 0.65 -9.15 20.05
N THR A 82 0.88 -9.02 21.35
CA THR A 82 2.23 -8.86 21.92
C THR A 82 3.07 -10.12 21.91
N ALA A 83 2.46 -11.31 21.86
CA ALA A 83 3.22 -12.57 21.92
C ALA A 83 3.88 -12.91 20.57
N GLU A 84 3.20 -12.64 19.47
CA GLU A 84 3.70 -12.97 18.11
C GLU A 84 4.77 -11.99 17.67
N LEU A 85 4.53 -10.68 17.77
CA LEU A 85 5.56 -9.66 17.45
C LEU A 85 6.78 -9.79 18.39
N GLY A 86 6.55 -10.20 19.64
CA GLY A 86 7.60 -10.48 20.62
C GLY A 86 8.53 -11.63 20.22
N GLY A 87 8.17 -12.43 19.22
CA GLY A 87 9.01 -13.48 18.64
C GLY A 87 9.86 -13.02 17.46
N LEU A 88 9.41 -12.01 16.73
CA LEU A 88 10.03 -11.54 15.50
C LEU A 88 11.37 -10.85 15.75
N LEU A 89 12.40 -11.28 15.04
CA LEU A 89 13.74 -10.68 15.11
C LEU A 89 13.85 -9.51 14.14
N LEU A 90 14.57 -8.47 14.53
CA LEU A 90 14.82 -7.30 13.69
C LEU A 90 15.50 -7.68 12.36
N SER A 91 16.34 -8.69 12.36
CA SER A 91 17.02 -9.20 11.16
C SER A 91 16.10 -9.89 10.14
N GLN A 92 14.83 -10.11 10.47
CA GLN A 92 13.82 -10.66 9.56
C GLN A 92 13.07 -9.56 8.79
N ILE A 93 13.23 -8.30 9.22
CA ILE A 93 12.65 -7.14 8.54
C ILE A 93 13.68 -6.58 7.58
N ASP A 94 13.32 -6.48 6.32
CA ASP A 94 14.13 -5.87 5.28
C ASP A 94 13.49 -4.61 4.69
N ALA A 95 14.14 -4.03 3.70
CA ALA A 95 13.68 -2.81 3.06
C ALA A 95 12.38 -3.01 2.25
N GLU A 96 12.09 -4.23 1.79
CA GLU A 96 10.85 -4.51 1.06
C GLU A 96 9.63 -4.43 1.98
N HIS A 97 9.73 -4.84 3.25
CA HIS A 97 8.66 -4.65 4.23
C HIS A 97 8.34 -3.16 4.45
N ILE A 98 9.36 -2.30 4.42
CA ILE A 98 9.14 -0.85 4.51
C ILE A 98 8.50 -0.30 3.24
N ARG A 99 8.92 -0.78 2.07
CA ARG A 99 8.32 -0.44 0.77
C ARG A 99 6.84 -0.80 0.73
N ASP A 100 6.51 -2.02 1.11
CA ASP A 100 5.13 -2.52 1.14
C ASP A 100 4.28 -1.77 2.15
N PHE A 101 4.82 -1.51 3.33
CA PHE A 101 4.11 -0.72 4.34
C PHE A 101 3.72 0.66 3.82
N LEU A 102 4.67 1.42 3.29
CA LEU A 102 4.43 2.79 2.81
C LEU A 102 3.72 2.84 1.45
N GLY A 103 4.00 1.88 0.56
CA GLY A 103 3.54 1.92 -0.82
C GLY A 103 2.24 1.16 -1.08
N TRP A 104 1.88 0.25 -0.18
CA TRP A 104 0.70 -0.58 -0.34
C TRP A 104 -0.23 -0.52 0.88
N TYR A 105 0.24 -0.91 2.08
CA TYR A 105 -0.60 -1.00 3.27
C TYR A 105 -1.15 0.38 3.67
N LEU A 106 -0.28 1.36 3.83
CA LEU A 106 -0.64 2.69 4.30
C LEU A 106 -1.60 3.42 3.33
N LEU A 107 -1.49 3.16 2.02
CA LEU A 107 -2.37 3.77 1.01
C LEU A 107 -3.81 3.27 1.08
N ARG A 108 -4.07 2.16 1.76
CA ARG A 108 -5.40 1.58 1.96
C ARG A 108 -6.12 2.18 3.18
N GLU A 109 -5.39 2.91 4.01
CA GLU A 109 -5.92 3.52 5.23
C GLU A 109 -6.60 4.85 4.91
N PRO A 110 -7.95 4.96 4.99
CA PRO A 110 -8.68 6.15 4.54
C PRO A 110 -8.37 7.42 5.35
N ALA A 111 -7.82 7.26 6.55
CA ALA A 111 -7.47 8.38 7.43
C ALA A 111 -6.12 9.00 7.10
N ILE A 112 -5.31 8.33 6.26
CA ILE A 112 -3.97 8.78 5.90
C ILE A 112 -4.04 9.63 4.63
N ASP A 113 -3.52 10.84 4.71
CA ASP A 113 -3.30 11.73 3.55
C ASP A 113 -1.81 11.79 3.17
N SER A 114 -1.48 12.58 2.16
CA SER A 114 -0.09 12.73 1.69
C SER A 114 0.87 13.22 2.78
N LEU A 115 0.39 14.05 3.72
CA LEU A 115 1.20 14.51 4.84
C LEU A 115 1.38 13.41 5.88
N GLY A 116 0.40 12.55 6.06
CA GLY A 116 0.50 11.36 6.90
C GLY A 116 1.55 10.37 6.38
N VAL A 117 1.61 10.16 5.06
CA VAL A 117 2.68 9.34 4.44
C VAL A 117 4.07 9.93 4.72
N GLU A 118 4.23 11.24 4.51
CA GLU A 118 5.50 11.94 4.77
C GLU A 118 5.89 11.89 6.26
N LEU A 119 4.91 12.01 7.15
CA LEU A 119 5.12 11.89 8.60
C LEU A 119 5.61 10.48 8.97
N PHE A 120 4.96 9.44 8.49
CA PHE A 120 5.33 8.06 8.78
C PHE A 120 6.70 7.72 8.23
N ALA A 121 7.02 8.18 7.03
CA ALA A 121 8.36 8.06 6.48
C ALA A 121 9.40 8.76 7.37
N THR A 122 9.10 9.96 7.89
CA THR A 122 9.98 10.67 8.82
C THR A 122 10.21 9.88 10.11
N VAL A 123 9.17 9.21 10.63
CA VAL A 123 9.29 8.35 11.81
C VAL A 123 10.17 7.14 11.50
N LEU A 124 9.98 6.49 10.35
CA LEU A 124 10.76 5.32 9.96
C LEU A 124 12.23 5.67 9.68
N HIS A 125 12.50 6.85 9.09
CA HIS A 125 13.88 7.37 8.96
C HIS A 125 14.53 7.53 10.33
N ALA A 126 13.84 8.18 11.28
CA ALA A 126 14.38 8.37 12.62
C ALA A 126 14.59 7.04 13.36
N TRP A 127 13.74 6.06 13.12
CA TRP A 127 13.89 4.71 13.64
C TRP A 127 15.10 3.99 13.03
N ALA A 128 15.32 4.10 11.72
CA ALA A 128 16.49 3.57 11.03
C ALA A 128 17.79 4.20 11.57
N ASP A 129 17.82 5.53 11.72
CA ASP A 129 18.93 6.26 12.32
C ASP A 129 19.24 5.77 13.74
N PHE A 130 18.20 5.59 14.55
CA PHE A 130 18.33 5.08 15.92
C PHE A 130 18.92 3.68 15.94
N MET A 131 18.44 2.77 15.09
CA MET A 131 18.94 1.39 14.99
C MET A 131 20.39 1.35 14.52
N HIS A 132 20.78 2.21 13.56
CA HIS A 132 22.14 2.31 13.08
C HIS A 132 23.08 2.84 14.17
N VAL A 133 22.67 3.88 14.91
CA VAL A 133 23.45 4.42 16.07
C VAL A 133 23.60 3.36 17.18
N LYS A 134 22.63 2.46 17.35
CA LYS A 134 22.70 1.34 18.29
C LYS A 134 23.55 0.18 17.78
N GLU A 135 24.12 0.27 16.57
CA GLU A 135 24.80 -0.82 15.89
C GLU A 135 23.90 -2.07 15.69
N TRP A 136 22.58 -1.86 15.56
CA TRP A 136 21.60 -2.91 15.27
C TRP A 136 21.38 -3.14 13.77
N LEU A 137 21.64 -2.14 12.96
CA LEU A 137 21.80 -2.24 11.51
C LEU A 137 23.27 -1.99 11.16
N ASP A 138 23.80 -2.74 10.22
CA ASP A 138 25.09 -2.41 9.63
C ASP A 138 24.95 -1.31 8.56
N ASP A 139 26.09 -0.82 8.05
CA ASP A 139 26.11 0.30 7.10
C ASP A 139 25.34 -0.05 5.80
N VAL A 140 25.39 -1.30 5.35
CA VAL A 140 24.75 -1.75 4.11
C VAL A 140 23.23 -1.86 4.31
N GLU A 141 22.80 -2.47 5.40
CA GLU A 141 21.38 -2.58 5.77
C GLU A 141 20.75 -1.20 5.94
N TYR A 142 21.45 -0.30 6.62
CA TYR A 142 21.00 1.07 6.81
C TYR A 142 20.88 1.84 5.49
N GLU A 143 21.93 1.86 4.65
CA GLU A 143 21.91 2.53 3.35
C GLU A 143 20.76 1.99 2.47
N THR A 144 20.58 0.65 2.42
CA THR A 144 19.48 0.03 1.65
C THR A 144 18.11 0.48 2.14
N LEU A 145 17.92 0.57 3.45
CA LEU A 145 16.67 1.01 4.06
C LEU A 145 16.37 2.48 3.75
N ILE A 146 17.37 3.35 3.86
CA ILE A 146 17.24 4.77 3.55
C ILE A 146 16.92 4.99 2.06
N ASP A 147 17.62 4.30 1.16
CA ASP A 147 17.37 4.40 -0.28
C ASP A 147 15.92 4.02 -0.62
N VAL A 148 15.39 2.95 -0.03
CA VAL A 148 13.99 2.54 -0.24
C VAL A 148 13.01 3.57 0.35
N LEU A 149 13.28 4.11 1.53
CA LEU A 149 12.45 5.15 2.14
C LEU A 149 12.39 6.39 1.24
N ASP A 150 13.54 6.88 0.77
CA ASP A 150 13.63 8.08 -0.07
C ASP A 150 12.89 7.88 -1.41
N ASP A 151 13.00 6.69 -2.02
CA ASP A 151 12.35 6.38 -3.29
C ASP A 151 10.83 6.30 -3.15
N ILE A 152 10.32 5.57 -2.13
CA ILE A 152 8.89 5.26 -2.04
C ILE A 152 8.05 6.44 -1.53
N VAL A 153 8.60 7.31 -0.68
CA VAL A 153 7.83 8.39 -0.03
C VAL A 153 7.20 9.33 -1.03
N SER A 154 7.95 9.77 -2.02
CA SER A 154 7.46 10.72 -3.02
C SER A 154 6.33 10.14 -3.86
N GLU A 155 6.44 8.87 -4.22
CA GLU A 155 5.44 8.17 -5.03
C GLU A 155 4.17 7.87 -4.22
N SER A 156 4.31 7.40 -2.99
CA SER A 156 3.18 7.11 -2.09
C SER A 156 2.43 8.37 -1.69
N SER A 157 3.13 9.46 -1.36
CA SER A 157 2.53 10.76 -1.06
C SER A 157 1.74 11.30 -2.27
N ARG A 158 2.30 11.18 -3.49
CA ARG A 158 1.64 11.54 -4.75
C ARG A 158 0.39 10.66 -4.99
N ALA A 159 0.52 9.34 -4.84
CA ALA A 159 -0.57 8.39 -5.06
C ALA A 159 -1.75 8.63 -4.09
N THR A 160 -1.45 8.84 -2.80
CA THR A 160 -2.47 9.20 -1.80
C THR A 160 -3.16 10.50 -2.14
N LYS A 161 -2.41 11.51 -2.57
CA LYS A 161 -2.99 12.79 -2.98
C LYS A 161 -3.93 12.64 -4.16
N VAL A 162 -3.56 11.87 -5.17
CA VAL A 162 -4.43 11.67 -6.34
C VAL A 162 -5.65 10.84 -5.98
N ALA A 163 -5.53 9.84 -5.11
CA ALA A 163 -6.68 9.07 -4.60
C ALA A 163 -7.73 9.98 -3.95
N HIS A 164 -7.30 10.91 -3.07
CA HIS A 164 -8.20 11.88 -2.46
C HIS A 164 -8.85 12.84 -3.45
N LEU A 165 -8.09 13.31 -4.45
CA LEU A 165 -8.64 14.16 -5.51
C LEU A 165 -9.67 13.42 -6.37
N LEU A 166 -9.40 12.16 -6.71
CA LEU A 166 -10.33 11.29 -7.44
C LEU A 166 -11.59 11.01 -6.62
N LEU A 167 -11.44 10.69 -5.34
CA LEU A 167 -12.58 10.47 -4.44
C LEU A 167 -13.48 11.70 -4.36
N TYR A 168 -12.90 12.90 -4.24
CA TYR A 168 -13.65 14.15 -4.28
C TYR A 168 -14.35 14.35 -5.62
N PHE A 169 -13.64 14.09 -6.73
CA PHE A 169 -14.20 14.16 -8.08
C PHE A 169 -15.40 13.21 -8.26
N VAL A 170 -15.29 11.96 -7.81
CA VAL A 170 -16.38 10.96 -7.85
C VAL A 170 -17.57 11.44 -7.04
N ARG A 171 -17.37 11.95 -5.82
CA ARG A 171 -18.43 12.51 -4.96
C ARG A 171 -19.15 13.69 -5.60
N LEU A 172 -18.49 14.44 -6.47
CA LEU A 172 -19.11 15.52 -7.27
C LEU A 172 -19.81 15.01 -8.53
N GLY A 173 -19.82 13.71 -8.78
CA GLY A 173 -20.52 13.07 -9.88
C GLY A 173 -19.62 12.56 -11.00
N GLY A 174 -18.31 12.36 -10.74
CA GLY A 174 -17.37 11.63 -11.63
C GLY A 174 -17.25 12.20 -13.06
N GLY A 175 -17.46 13.52 -13.24
CA GLY A 175 -17.43 14.15 -14.55
C GLY A 175 -18.66 13.86 -15.43
N VAL A 176 -19.70 13.25 -14.89
CA VAL A 176 -20.93 12.95 -15.65
C VAL A 176 -21.58 14.24 -16.16
N SER A 177 -21.61 14.38 -17.48
CA SER A 177 -22.30 15.50 -18.14
C SER A 177 -23.76 15.59 -17.67
N PRO A 178 -24.32 16.81 -17.45
CA PRO A 178 -25.72 17.00 -17.08
C PRO A 178 -26.70 16.28 -18.02
N ARG A 179 -26.36 16.15 -19.31
CA ARG A 179 -27.19 15.45 -20.32
C ARG A 179 -27.23 13.94 -20.10
N LEU A 180 -26.25 13.37 -19.44
CA LEU A 180 -26.13 11.95 -19.19
C LEU A 180 -26.68 11.53 -17.80
N ARG A 181 -26.89 12.48 -16.87
CA ARG A 181 -27.32 12.17 -15.50
C ARG A 181 -28.61 11.37 -15.40
N GLY A 182 -29.53 11.51 -16.38
CA GLY A 182 -30.79 10.77 -16.43
C GLY A 182 -30.72 9.43 -17.18
N LYS A 183 -29.60 9.12 -17.84
CA LYS A 183 -29.45 7.84 -18.54
C LYS A 183 -29.03 6.74 -17.57
N ARG A 184 -29.46 5.50 -17.85
CA ARG A 184 -28.97 4.31 -17.12
C ARG A 184 -27.55 3.98 -17.55
N PHE A 185 -26.82 3.34 -16.68
CA PHE A 185 -25.55 2.70 -17.04
C PHE A 185 -25.81 1.51 -17.97
N GLU A 186 -24.97 1.34 -18.97
CA GLU A 186 -25.02 0.30 -20.00
C GLU A 186 -24.12 -0.87 -19.62
N GLU A 187 -23.02 -0.56 -18.92
CA GLU A 187 -21.97 -1.50 -18.61
C GLU A 187 -21.20 -1.01 -17.36
N PHE A 188 -20.64 -1.92 -16.58
CA PHE A 188 -19.75 -1.63 -15.46
C PHE A 188 -18.49 -2.49 -15.57
N VAL A 189 -17.39 -1.97 -15.09
CA VAL A 189 -16.16 -2.70 -14.84
C VAL A 189 -15.57 -2.21 -13.51
N GLU A 190 -15.09 -3.13 -12.68
CA GLU A 190 -14.50 -2.85 -11.39
C GLU A 190 -13.24 -3.70 -11.19
N GLY A 191 -12.36 -3.24 -10.32
CA GLY A 191 -11.12 -3.90 -9.93
C GLY A 191 -9.91 -3.01 -10.09
N HIS A 192 -8.75 -3.63 -10.08
CA HIS A 192 -7.49 -2.94 -10.27
C HIS A 192 -7.31 -2.57 -11.76
N ALA A 193 -7.14 -1.27 -12.00
CA ALA A 193 -6.99 -0.71 -13.33
C ALA A 193 -5.63 -0.02 -13.45
N ARG A 194 -4.74 -0.57 -14.27
CA ARG A 194 -3.44 0.05 -14.57
C ARG A 194 -3.59 1.15 -15.61
N ILE A 195 -3.02 2.32 -15.34
CA ILE A 195 -2.97 3.42 -16.32
C ILE A 195 -2.04 3.07 -17.46
N ASP A 196 -2.60 2.90 -18.66
CA ASP A 196 -1.85 2.66 -19.90
C ASP A 196 -1.36 3.97 -20.51
N SER A 197 -2.25 4.94 -20.64
CA SER A 197 -1.92 6.21 -21.28
C SER A 197 -2.73 7.39 -20.77
N ILE A 198 -2.10 8.56 -20.76
CA ILE A 198 -2.64 9.85 -20.31
C ILE A 198 -2.51 10.86 -21.44
N ASP A 199 -3.63 11.37 -21.96
CA ASP A 199 -3.69 12.45 -22.94
C ASP A 199 -4.12 13.74 -22.24
N LEU A 200 -3.15 14.59 -21.93
CA LEU A 200 -3.41 15.86 -21.21
C LEU A 200 -4.18 16.87 -22.07
N ASP A 201 -3.98 16.86 -23.39
CA ASP A 201 -4.64 17.80 -24.32
C ASP A 201 -6.12 17.45 -24.46
N ALA A 202 -6.42 16.16 -24.65
CA ALA A 202 -7.79 15.66 -24.73
C ALA A 202 -8.45 15.50 -23.33
N LYS A 203 -7.67 15.54 -22.24
CA LYS A 203 -8.09 15.25 -20.86
C LYS A 203 -8.67 13.85 -20.71
N HIS A 204 -7.99 12.89 -21.26
CA HIS A 204 -8.41 11.50 -21.31
C HIS A 204 -7.36 10.56 -20.71
N VAL A 205 -7.85 9.54 -20.02
CA VAL A 205 -7.04 8.43 -19.49
C VAL A 205 -7.59 7.13 -20.04
N PHE A 206 -6.70 6.20 -20.40
CA PHE A 206 -7.01 4.84 -20.78
C PHE A 206 -6.40 3.89 -19.77
N MET A 207 -7.14 2.85 -19.40
CA MET A 207 -6.81 1.91 -18.33
C MET A 207 -6.95 0.47 -18.81
N GLY A 208 -6.01 -0.38 -18.43
CA GLY A 208 -6.10 -1.84 -18.55
C GLY A 208 -6.59 -2.44 -17.24
N PHE A 209 -7.53 -3.37 -17.31
CA PHE A 209 -7.98 -4.16 -16.17
C PHE A 209 -7.47 -5.58 -16.31
N ASP A 210 -7.06 -6.23 -15.23
CA ASP A 210 -6.49 -7.59 -15.24
C ASP A 210 -7.48 -8.63 -15.82
N ASN A 211 -8.77 -8.37 -15.68
CA ASN A 211 -9.83 -9.23 -16.17
C ASN A 211 -10.37 -8.85 -17.57
N GLN A 212 -9.70 -7.94 -18.29
CA GLN A 212 -10.15 -7.42 -19.59
C GLN A 212 -9.02 -7.43 -20.63
N ASP A 213 -9.27 -8.03 -21.80
CA ASP A 213 -8.30 -8.01 -22.91
C ASP A 213 -8.17 -6.65 -23.62
N LYS A 214 -9.00 -5.68 -23.27
CA LYS A 214 -9.08 -4.39 -23.97
C LYS A 214 -8.96 -3.24 -22.99
N LEU A 215 -8.25 -2.20 -23.43
CA LEU A 215 -8.22 -0.94 -22.70
C LEU A 215 -9.61 -0.32 -22.58
N ILE A 216 -9.92 0.12 -21.39
CA ILE A 216 -11.13 0.86 -21.08
C ILE A 216 -10.85 2.37 -21.14
N GLY A 217 -11.70 3.08 -21.82
CA GLY A 217 -11.56 4.54 -21.99
C GLY A 217 -12.23 5.03 -23.26
N PRO A 218 -12.11 6.34 -23.58
CA PRO A 218 -11.50 7.36 -22.72
C PRO A 218 -12.31 7.67 -21.48
N VAL A 219 -11.64 7.82 -20.35
CA VAL A 219 -12.20 8.38 -19.12
C VAL A 219 -11.73 9.83 -19.01
N SER A 220 -12.68 10.77 -18.92
CA SER A 220 -12.37 12.20 -18.85
C SER A 220 -12.10 12.63 -17.43
N LEU A 221 -10.93 13.20 -17.16
CA LEU A 221 -10.51 13.71 -15.87
C LEU A 221 -10.08 15.18 -15.92
N PRO A 222 -10.23 15.94 -14.82
CA PRO A 222 -9.65 17.28 -14.70
C PRO A 222 -8.12 17.26 -14.80
N LEU A 223 -7.53 18.28 -15.43
CA LEU A 223 -6.07 18.41 -15.55
C LEU A 223 -5.36 18.41 -14.21
N GLU A 224 -5.99 18.99 -13.19
CA GLU A 224 -5.47 19.00 -11.81
C GLU A 224 -5.23 17.58 -11.28
N ILE A 225 -6.14 16.66 -11.54
CA ILE A 225 -5.98 15.25 -11.16
C ILE A 225 -4.94 14.58 -12.03
N MET A 226 -5.04 14.77 -13.35
CA MET A 226 -4.16 14.14 -14.33
C MET A 226 -2.68 14.50 -14.14
N SER A 227 -2.40 15.69 -13.57
CA SER A 227 -1.02 16.13 -13.28
C SER A 227 -0.32 15.31 -12.18
N TYR A 228 -1.07 14.56 -11.41
CA TYR A 228 -0.54 13.66 -10.37
C TYR A 228 -0.58 12.18 -10.78
N LEU A 229 -1.31 11.83 -11.84
CA LEU A 229 -1.32 10.46 -12.34
C LEU A 229 -0.07 10.17 -13.15
N CYS A 230 0.46 8.96 -13.00
CA CYS A 230 1.56 8.45 -13.81
C CYS A 230 1.10 7.22 -14.60
N LYS A 231 1.74 6.99 -15.75
CA LYS A 231 1.58 5.74 -16.49
C LYS A 231 2.11 4.59 -15.61
N GLY A 232 1.33 3.52 -15.52
CA GLY A 232 1.64 2.37 -14.68
C GLY A 232 1.03 2.43 -13.28
N ASP A 233 0.52 3.59 -12.83
CA ASP A 233 -0.24 3.64 -11.57
C ASP A 233 -1.42 2.69 -11.65
N VAL A 234 -1.72 2.00 -10.56
CA VAL A 234 -2.87 1.10 -10.44
C VAL A 234 -3.91 1.72 -9.53
N LEU A 235 -5.14 1.79 -10.03
CA LEU A 235 -6.29 2.34 -9.33
C LEU A 235 -7.23 1.19 -8.96
N ASP A 236 -7.66 1.14 -7.72
CA ASP A 236 -8.83 0.35 -7.33
C ASP A 236 -10.08 1.18 -7.68
N VAL A 237 -10.77 0.83 -8.77
CA VAL A 237 -11.77 1.71 -9.37
C VAL A 237 -12.97 0.96 -9.93
N GLU A 238 -14.15 1.57 -9.81
CA GLU A 238 -15.35 1.19 -10.56
C GLU A 238 -15.62 2.22 -11.66
N LEU A 239 -15.71 1.76 -12.92
CA LEU A 239 -16.09 2.56 -14.08
C LEU A 239 -17.46 2.11 -14.58
N GLY A 240 -18.32 3.08 -14.93
CA GLY A 240 -19.61 2.83 -15.55
C GLY A 240 -19.70 3.49 -16.92
N LYS A 241 -20.28 2.79 -17.91
CA LYS A 241 -20.54 3.32 -19.23
C LYS A 241 -21.94 3.90 -19.31
N ARG A 242 -22.04 5.14 -19.74
CA ARG A 242 -23.31 5.85 -19.83
C ARG A 242 -23.37 6.73 -21.10
N GLY A 243 -24.29 6.39 -22.00
CA GLY A 243 -24.42 7.08 -23.30
C GLY A 243 -23.14 6.97 -24.13
N GLY A 244 -22.47 5.82 -24.08
CA GLY A 244 -21.23 5.54 -24.78
C GLY A 244 -19.97 6.13 -24.15
N GLN A 245 -20.05 6.84 -23.02
CA GLN A 245 -18.93 7.44 -22.30
C GLN A 245 -18.63 6.66 -21.00
N TRP A 246 -17.35 6.37 -20.75
CA TRP A 246 -16.89 5.84 -19.49
C TRP A 246 -16.74 6.98 -18.47
N VAL A 247 -17.24 6.73 -17.27
CA VAL A 247 -17.18 7.67 -16.13
C VAL A 247 -16.78 6.91 -14.88
N MET A 248 -16.06 7.57 -14.00
CA MET A 248 -15.67 7.00 -12.72
C MET A 248 -16.87 7.01 -11.78
N VAL A 249 -17.21 5.86 -11.21
CA VAL A 249 -18.36 5.65 -10.30
C VAL A 249 -17.89 5.57 -8.87
N ASP A 250 -16.80 4.82 -8.65
CA ASP A 250 -16.16 4.71 -7.34
C ASP A 250 -14.65 4.63 -7.49
N ILE A 251 -13.94 4.91 -6.39
CA ILE A 251 -12.48 4.91 -6.33
C ILE A 251 -12.02 4.53 -4.91
N GLY A 252 -11.16 3.55 -4.84
CA GLY A 252 -10.38 3.16 -3.68
C GLY A 252 -8.97 3.73 -3.71
N PRO A 253 -7.98 2.99 -3.19
CA PRO A 253 -6.58 3.38 -3.22
C PRO A 253 -6.04 3.55 -4.64
N VAL A 254 -4.96 4.33 -4.73
CA VAL A 254 -4.11 4.43 -5.90
C VAL A 254 -2.71 3.97 -5.50
N TYR A 255 -2.14 3.04 -6.24
CA TYR A 255 -0.82 2.48 -5.97
C TYR A 255 0.17 2.95 -7.03
N PRO A 256 1.39 3.35 -6.64
CA PRO A 256 2.44 3.66 -7.59
C PRO A 256 2.88 2.41 -8.36
N ALA A 257 3.31 2.60 -9.59
CA ALA A 257 3.77 1.51 -10.46
C ALA A 257 4.94 0.70 -9.87
N SER A 258 5.77 1.33 -9.03
CA SER A 258 6.94 0.71 -8.39
C SER A 258 6.59 -0.32 -7.32
N VAL A 259 5.35 -0.33 -6.83
CA VAL A 259 4.91 -1.21 -5.73
C VAL A 259 3.99 -2.32 -6.23
N TYR A 260 3.14 -2.02 -7.21
CA TYR A 260 2.16 -2.96 -7.71
C TYR A 260 2.78 -3.87 -8.77
N VAL A 261 2.98 -5.14 -8.42
CA VAL A 261 3.45 -6.20 -9.33
C VAL A 261 2.24 -7.03 -9.74
N GLU A 262 2.03 -7.19 -11.06
CA GLU A 262 1.00 -8.09 -11.57
C GLU A 262 1.41 -9.56 -11.34
N ALA A 263 0.44 -10.42 -11.07
CA ALA A 263 0.68 -11.84 -10.84
C ALA A 263 1.43 -12.51 -12.02
N ASP A 264 1.23 -12.03 -13.24
CA ASP A 264 1.91 -12.53 -14.44
C ASP A 264 3.39 -12.10 -14.52
N GLU A 265 3.81 -11.06 -13.79
CA GLU A 265 5.21 -10.62 -13.69
C GLU A 265 6.00 -11.47 -12.70
N LEU A 266 5.32 -12.19 -11.82
CA LEU A 266 5.89 -13.23 -10.96
C LEU A 266 6.15 -14.53 -11.75
N GLN A 267 6.70 -14.43 -12.97
CA GLN A 267 7.10 -15.62 -13.71
C GLN A 267 8.19 -16.36 -12.93
N VAL A 268 7.80 -17.49 -12.38
CA VAL A 268 8.74 -18.49 -11.87
C VAL A 268 9.81 -18.72 -12.95
N PRO A 269 11.09 -18.51 -12.67
CA PRO A 269 12.12 -18.76 -13.66
C PRO A 269 11.98 -20.21 -14.16
N ASP A 270 11.84 -20.37 -15.48
CA ASP A 270 11.79 -21.65 -16.15
C ASP A 270 12.87 -22.57 -15.53
N LYS A 271 12.42 -23.65 -14.92
CA LYS A 271 13.32 -24.68 -14.42
C LYS A 271 14.23 -25.06 -15.58
N LEU A 272 15.50 -24.71 -15.44
CA LEU A 272 16.58 -25.18 -16.31
C LEU A 272 16.45 -26.70 -16.48
N THR A 273 16.01 -27.12 -17.64
CA THR A 273 16.09 -28.50 -18.13
C THR A 273 17.54 -28.89 -18.39
#